data_0a880a7669a5d1b22340fc637533d333
#
_entry.id   0a880a7669a5d1b22340fc637533d333
#
_cell.length_a   1.000
_cell.length_b   1.000
_cell.length_c   1.000
_cell.angle_alpha   90.00
_cell.angle_beta   90.00
_cell.angle_gamma   90.00
#
_symmetry.space_group_name_H-M   'P 1'
#
loop_
_entity.id
_entity.type
_entity.pdbx_description
1 polymer ?
#
loop_
_entity_poly.entity_id
_entity_poly.type
_entity_poly.pdbx_seq_one_letter_code
_entity_poly.pdbx_strand_id
1 'polypeptide(L)'
;MFVTIRRYSPKNGAITKASLELLRRQIHDEFIPKAESIPGFCGYYVMNVENRELITLSIYETLDGSTECTRCAAEYTLRNPLIDELGRPEITEGEVLTSAPGQVSPRGAGEAAATALALWYEESRGILLTASER
;
A
#
# COMPACT_ATOMS: atom_id res chain seq x y z
N MET A 1 -7.91 11.85 7.84
CA MET A 1 -7.35 10.55 7.43
C MET A 1 -6.26 10.78 6.41
N PHE A 2 -5.13 10.14 6.60
CA PHE A 2 -3.94 10.30 5.76
C PHE A 2 -3.56 8.97 5.13
N VAL A 3 -3.13 9.02 3.90
CA VAL A 3 -2.75 7.83 3.14
C VAL A 3 -1.35 8.00 2.59
N THR A 4 -0.55 6.95 2.71
CA THR A 4 0.77 6.88 2.10
C THR A 4 0.79 5.73 1.11
N ILE A 5 1.17 6.05 -0.12
CA ILE A 5 1.34 5.08 -1.19
C ILE A 5 2.83 4.90 -1.44
N ARG A 6 3.31 3.67 -1.41
CA ARG A 6 4.70 3.34 -1.72
C ARG A 6 4.73 2.41 -2.91
N ARG A 7 5.39 2.83 -3.97
CA ARG A 7 5.49 2.05 -5.20
C ARG A 7 6.91 1.52 -5.35
N TYR A 8 7.04 0.19 -5.36
CA TYR A 8 8.30 -0.50 -5.57
C TYR A 8 8.33 -1.08 -6.98
N SER A 9 9.39 -0.78 -7.72
CA SER A 9 9.58 -1.29 -9.07
C SER A 9 10.86 -2.12 -9.10
N PRO A 10 10.78 -3.44 -9.32
CA PRO A 10 11.97 -4.29 -9.30
C PRO A 10 12.94 -3.90 -10.40
N LYS A 11 14.23 -3.98 -10.09
CA LYS A 11 15.29 -3.64 -11.03
C LYS A 11 15.26 -4.50 -12.29
N ASN A 12 14.77 -5.72 -12.17
CA ASN A 12 14.67 -6.68 -13.28
C ASN A 12 13.37 -6.55 -14.08
N GLY A 13 12.50 -5.62 -13.73
CA GLY A 13 11.24 -5.39 -14.44
C GLY A 13 10.13 -6.38 -14.15
N ALA A 14 10.37 -7.43 -13.36
CA ALA A 14 9.36 -8.42 -13.02
C ALA A 14 9.60 -9.02 -11.64
N ILE A 15 8.51 -9.42 -10.99
CA ILE A 15 8.53 -10.11 -9.69
C ILE A 15 7.98 -11.51 -9.92
N THR A 16 8.71 -12.53 -9.48
CA THR A 16 8.25 -13.92 -9.63
C THR A 16 7.07 -14.20 -8.69
N LYS A 17 6.25 -15.19 -9.06
CA LYS A 17 5.16 -15.64 -8.19
C LYS A 17 5.64 -16.10 -6.83
N ALA A 18 6.76 -16.81 -6.80
CA ALA A 18 7.35 -17.29 -5.55
C ALA A 18 7.76 -16.13 -4.64
N SER A 19 8.39 -15.10 -5.21
CA SER A 19 8.79 -13.92 -4.46
C SER A 19 7.58 -13.14 -3.95
N LEU A 20 6.53 -13.00 -4.77
CA LEU A 20 5.29 -12.34 -4.36
C LEU A 20 4.62 -13.05 -3.20
N GLU A 21 4.53 -14.38 -3.25
CA GLU A 21 3.91 -15.15 -2.18
C GLU A 21 4.72 -15.06 -0.88
N LEU A 22 6.03 -15.09 -0.98
CA LEU A 22 6.90 -14.93 0.17
C LEU A 22 6.77 -13.53 0.77
N LEU A 23 6.78 -12.50 -0.07
CA LEU A 23 6.57 -11.11 0.37
C LEU A 23 5.21 -10.94 1.05
N ARG A 24 4.16 -11.49 0.46
CA ARG A 24 2.83 -11.43 1.04
C ARG A 24 2.82 -11.97 2.47
N ARG A 25 3.40 -13.14 2.68
CA ARG A 25 3.46 -13.76 4.01
C ARG A 25 4.33 -12.97 4.98
N GLN A 26 5.50 -12.52 4.54
CA GLN A 26 6.40 -11.75 5.39
C GLN A 26 5.78 -10.44 5.83
N ILE A 27 5.17 -9.71 4.92
CA ILE A 27 4.52 -8.45 5.23
C ILE A 27 3.33 -8.68 6.18
N HIS A 28 2.51 -9.68 5.89
CA HIS A 28 1.36 -10.00 6.72
C HIS A 28 1.76 -10.43 8.13
N ASP A 29 2.78 -11.27 8.26
CA ASP A 29 3.15 -11.85 9.55
C ASP A 29 4.10 -10.97 10.35
N GLU A 30 4.96 -10.19 9.68
CA GLU A 30 6.04 -9.44 10.34
C GLU A 30 5.79 -7.95 10.40
N PHE A 31 5.19 -7.37 9.36
CA PHE A 31 5.03 -5.92 9.30
C PHE A 31 3.63 -5.44 9.68
N ILE A 32 2.58 -6.08 9.20
CA ILE A 32 1.20 -5.64 9.47
C ILE A 32 0.89 -5.56 10.97
N PRO A 33 1.29 -6.52 11.81
CA PRO A 33 1.08 -6.39 13.25
C PRO A 33 1.70 -5.13 13.85
N LYS A 34 2.84 -4.73 13.33
CA LYS A 34 3.52 -3.51 13.76
C LYS A 34 2.75 -2.26 13.30
N ALA A 35 2.31 -2.25 12.06
CA ALA A 35 1.51 -1.16 11.52
C ALA A 35 0.20 -0.99 12.29
N GLU A 36 -0.46 -2.10 12.63
CA GLU A 36 -1.69 -2.09 13.41
C GLU A 36 -1.51 -1.54 14.82
N SER A 37 -0.33 -1.66 15.40
CA SER A 37 -0.03 -1.18 16.74
C SER A 37 0.13 0.33 16.83
N ILE A 38 0.30 1.01 15.71
CA ILE A 38 0.45 2.47 15.68
C ILE A 38 -0.93 3.11 15.86
N PRO A 39 -1.08 4.07 16.79
CA PRO A 39 -2.37 4.71 17.03
C PRO A 39 -2.94 5.36 15.76
N GLY A 40 -4.25 5.21 15.60
CA GLY A 40 -4.96 5.76 14.46
C GLY A 40 -4.96 4.88 13.21
N PHE A 41 -4.51 3.64 13.32
CA PHE A 41 -4.49 2.72 12.20
C PHE A 41 -5.89 2.51 11.61
N CYS A 42 -6.01 2.71 10.31
CA CYS A 42 -7.26 2.49 9.56
C CYS A 42 -7.15 1.35 8.55
N GLY A 43 -5.97 1.06 8.05
CA GLY A 43 -5.80 -0.03 7.09
C GLY A 43 -4.40 -0.10 6.51
N TYR A 44 -4.05 -1.27 6.00
CA TYR A 44 -2.81 -1.51 5.29
C TYR A 44 -3.09 -2.50 4.16
N TYR A 45 -2.65 -2.15 2.96
CA TYR A 45 -2.94 -2.94 1.77
C TYR A 45 -1.67 -3.13 0.96
N VAL A 46 -1.52 -4.32 0.40
CA VAL A 46 -0.43 -4.65 -0.50
C VAL A 46 -1.05 -5.05 -1.83
N MET A 47 -0.65 -4.38 -2.89
CA MET A 47 -1.21 -4.58 -4.21
C MET A 47 -0.11 -5.02 -5.19
N ASN A 48 -0.41 -6.06 -5.96
CA ASN A 48 0.43 -6.51 -7.05
C ASN A 48 -0.09 -5.91 -8.35
N VAL A 49 0.77 -5.19 -9.08
CA VAL A 49 0.42 -4.64 -10.39
C VAL A 49 1.15 -5.43 -11.46
N GLU A 50 0.44 -6.37 -12.06
CA GLU A 50 0.90 -7.16 -13.22
C GLU A 50 2.25 -7.85 -13.04
N ASN A 51 2.60 -8.22 -11.80
CA ASN A 51 3.90 -8.80 -11.46
C ASN A 51 5.10 -7.89 -11.79
N ARG A 52 4.86 -6.60 -11.95
CA ARG A 52 5.89 -5.60 -12.28
C ARG A 52 6.13 -4.61 -11.19
N GLU A 53 5.11 -4.32 -10.39
CA GLU A 53 5.21 -3.36 -9.30
C GLU A 53 4.50 -3.89 -8.08
N LEU A 54 5.05 -3.58 -6.93
CA LEU A 54 4.42 -3.82 -5.65
C LEU A 54 4.06 -2.47 -5.06
N ILE A 55 2.80 -2.32 -4.67
CA ILE A 55 2.32 -1.08 -4.08
C ILE A 55 1.79 -1.37 -2.70
N THR A 56 2.21 -0.56 -1.73
CA THR A 56 1.64 -0.62 -0.39
C THR A 56 0.88 0.66 -0.10
N LEU A 57 -0.25 0.53 0.57
CA LEU A 57 -1.04 1.66 1.04
C LEU A 57 -1.19 1.54 2.56
N SER A 58 -0.85 2.61 3.27
CA SER A 58 -1.11 2.70 4.69
C SER A 58 -2.05 3.87 4.96
N ILE A 59 -3.04 3.64 5.83
CA ILE A 59 -4.08 4.63 6.11
C ILE A 59 -4.15 4.83 7.62
N TYR A 60 -4.04 6.10 8.04
CA TYR A 60 -4.06 6.50 9.44
C TYR A 60 -4.97 7.70 9.65
N GLU A 61 -5.56 7.79 10.83
CA GLU A 61 -6.40 8.94 11.20
C GLU A 61 -5.59 10.23 11.28
N THR A 62 -4.31 10.14 11.67
CA THR A 62 -3.44 11.29 11.89
C THR A 62 -2.20 11.26 11.01
N LEU A 63 -1.64 12.43 10.76
CA LEU A 63 -0.36 12.54 10.06
C LEU A 63 0.75 11.89 10.86
N ASP A 64 0.75 12.01 12.19
CA ASP A 64 1.76 11.40 13.05
C ASP A 64 1.77 9.87 12.90
N GLY A 65 0.60 9.24 12.86
CA GLY A 65 0.49 7.81 12.63
C GLY A 65 1.04 7.41 11.27
N SER A 66 0.69 8.15 10.24
CA SER A 66 1.19 7.93 8.88
C SER A 66 2.72 8.06 8.81
N THR A 67 3.27 9.08 9.45
CA THR A 67 4.72 9.32 9.50
C THR A 67 5.45 8.19 10.22
N GLU A 68 4.90 7.74 11.35
CA GLU A 68 5.49 6.63 12.12
C GLU A 68 5.47 5.32 11.31
N CYS A 69 4.38 5.05 10.60
CA CYS A 69 4.30 3.88 9.74
C CYS A 69 5.36 3.92 8.62
N THR A 70 5.57 5.08 8.03
CA THR A 70 6.61 5.26 7.01
C THR A 70 8.00 4.98 7.57
N ARG A 71 8.26 5.44 8.80
CA ARG A 71 9.53 5.16 9.50
C ARG A 71 9.71 3.65 9.72
N CYS A 72 8.68 2.98 10.23
CA CYS A 72 8.71 1.53 10.44
C CYS A 72 8.87 0.77 9.13
N ALA A 73 8.23 1.21 8.06
CA ALA A 73 8.35 0.59 6.75
C ALA A 73 9.78 0.69 6.21
N ALA A 74 10.42 1.84 6.38
CA ALA A 74 11.81 2.02 5.97
C ALA A 74 12.75 1.08 6.74
N GLU A 75 12.58 0.96 8.05
CA GLU A 75 13.36 0.03 8.86
C GLU A 75 13.15 -1.43 8.43
N TYR A 76 11.90 -1.80 8.19
CA TYR A 76 11.58 -3.17 7.76
C TYR A 76 12.21 -3.49 6.40
N THR A 77 12.16 -2.54 5.48
CA THR A 77 12.78 -2.69 4.16
C THR A 77 14.27 -2.98 4.27
N LEU A 78 14.97 -2.24 5.14
CA LEU A 78 16.41 -2.45 5.35
C LEU A 78 16.74 -3.84 5.91
N ARG A 79 15.82 -4.45 6.62
CA ARG A 79 16.00 -5.78 7.22
C ARG A 79 15.49 -6.92 6.37
N ASN A 80 14.76 -6.62 5.30
CA ASN A 80 14.18 -7.63 4.41
C ASN A 80 14.87 -7.60 3.07
N PRO A 81 15.80 -8.57 2.79
CA PRO A 81 16.55 -8.59 1.54
C PRO A 81 15.67 -8.66 0.30
N LEU A 82 14.51 -9.31 0.40
CA LEU A 82 13.60 -9.47 -0.72
C LEU A 82 12.97 -8.14 -1.14
N ILE A 83 12.60 -7.30 -0.16
CA ILE A 83 12.09 -5.96 -0.45
C ILE A 83 13.22 -5.03 -0.90
N ASP A 84 14.40 -5.17 -0.30
CA ASP A 84 15.56 -4.37 -0.67
C ASP A 84 15.93 -4.54 -2.15
N GLU A 85 15.73 -5.72 -2.70
CA GLU A 85 15.92 -5.99 -4.14
C GLU A 85 14.99 -5.18 -5.03
N LEU A 86 13.86 -4.73 -4.49
CA LEU A 86 12.91 -3.91 -5.23
C LEU A 86 13.37 -2.45 -5.35
N GLY A 87 14.39 -2.07 -4.60
CA GLY A 87 14.93 -0.73 -4.61
C GLY A 87 14.13 0.25 -3.77
N ARG A 88 14.41 1.54 -3.93
CA ARG A 88 13.71 2.59 -3.19
C ARG A 88 12.31 2.77 -3.73
N PRO A 89 11.30 2.87 -2.85
CA PRO A 89 9.95 3.15 -3.30
C PRO A 89 9.80 4.61 -3.71
N GLU A 90 8.91 4.85 -4.66
CA GLU A 90 8.37 6.16 -4.92
C GLU A 90 7.21 6.37 -3.94
N ILE A 91 7.28 7.44 -3.15
CA ILE A 91 6.34 7.68 -2.04
C ILE A 91 5.44 8.86 -2.36
N THR A 92 4.15 8.65 -2.23
CA THR A 92 3.14 9.72 -2.29
C THR A 92 2.34 9.69 -1.00
N GLU A 93 2.23 10.84 -0.33
CA GLU A 93 1.48 10.98 0.89
C GLU A 93 0.48 12.12 0.74
N GLY A 94 -0.73 11.91 1.22
CA GLY A 94 -1.76 12.94 1.14
C GLY A 94 -2.88 12.74 2.14
N GLU A 95 -3.67 13.79 2.28
CA GLU A 95 -4.87 13.76 3.10
C GLU A 95 -6.07 13.31 2.27
N VAL A 96 -6.87 12.42 2.82
CA VAL A 96 -8.13 12.01 2.19
C VAL A 96 -9.17 13.10 2.45
N LEU A 97 -9.62 13.73 1.37
CA LEU A 97 -10.61 14.81 1.47
C LEU A 97 -12.03 14.30 1.60
N THR A 98 -12.32 13.17 0.98
CA THR A 98 -13.66 12.57 1.03
C THR A 98 -13.55 11.08 0.74
N SER A 99 -14.48 10.31 1.27
CA SER A 99 -14.58 8.88 1.00
C SER A 99 -16.04 8.45 1.15
N ALA A 100 -16.37 7.34 0.50
CA ALA A 100 -17.68 6.73 0.65
C ALA A 100 -17.48 5.28 1.10
N PRO A 101 -18.09 4.84 2.19
CA PRO A 101 -17.93 3.46 2.66
C PRO A 101 -18.55 2.49 1.66
N GLY A 102 -17.85 1.37 1.43
CA GLY A 102 -18.40 0.28 0.64
C GLY A 102 -19.54 -0.42 1.37
N GLN A 103 -20.51 -0.91 0.61
CA GLN A 103 -21.71 -1.55 1.19
C GLN A 103 -21.46 -2.95 1.75
N VAL A 104 -20.44 -3.61 1.27
CA VAL A 104 -20.17 -5.02 1.61
C VAL A 104 -18.96 -5.19 2.53
N SER A 105 -18.24 -4.13 2.85
CA SER A 105 -17.04 -4.21 3.66
C SER A 105 -17.32 -3.81 5.10
N PRO A 106 -16.98 -4.65 6.08
CA PRO A 106 -17.05 -4.26 7.49
C PRO A 106 -15.96 -3.26 7.90
N ARG A 107 -14.96 -3.00 7.02
CA ARG A 107 -13.86 -2.07 7.29
C ARG A 107 -14.20 -0.64 6.90
N GLY A 108 -15.24 -0.48 6.09
CA GLY A 108 -15.82 0.81 5.79
C GLY A 108 -14.87 1.79 5.12
N ALA A 109 -14.71 2.96 5.73
CA ALA A 109 -13.98 4.08 5.14
C ALA A 109 -12.53 3.77 4.75
N GLY A 110 -11.84 2.92 5.51
CA GLY A 110 -10.45 2.56 5.20
C GLY A 110 -10.34 1.83 3.88
N GLU A 111 -11.22 0.86 3.65
CA GLU A 111 -11.22 0.08 2.42
C GLU A 111 -11.67 0.90 1.22
N ALA A 112 -12.68 1.76 1.39
CA ALA A 112 -13.12 2.66 0.34
C ALA A 112 -12.02 3.63 -0.08
N ALA A 113 -11.28 4.18 0.88
CA ALA A 113 -10.16 5.06 0.61
C ALA A 113 -9.05 4.34 -0.16
N ALA A 114 -8.74 3.10 0.22
CA ALA A 114 -7.73 2.31 -0.47
C ALA A 114 -8.13 2.04 -1.92
N THR A 115 -9.39 1.71 -2.16
CA THR A 115 -9.91 1.49 -3.51
C THR A 115 -9.82 2.75 -4.35
N ALA A 116 -10.24 3.89 -3.82
CA ALA A 116 -10.17 5.17 -4.53
C ALA A 116 -8.73 5.54 -4.91
N LEU A 117 -7.78 5.28 -4.02
CA LEU A 117 -6.38 5.56 -4.27
C LEU A 117 -5.74 4.61 -5.27
N ALA A 118 -6.17 3.35 -5.28
CA ALA A 118 -5.74 2.40 -6.29
C ALA A 118 -6.19 2.86 -7.69
N LEU A 119 -7.42 3.33 -7.82
CA LEU A 119 -7.94 3.88 -9.07
C LEU A 119 -7.19 5.14 -9.49
N TRP A 120 -6.94 6.04 -8.54
CA TRP A 120 -6.13 7.25 -8.81
C TRP A 120 -4.73 6.88 -9.33
N TYR A 121 -4.11 5.87 -8.73
CA TYR A 121 -2.80 5.41 -9.17
C TYR A 121 -2.81 4.95 -10.61
N GLU A 122 -3.80 4.18 -11.00
CA GLU A 122 -3.94 3.71 -12.37
C GLU A 122 -4.13 4.86 -13.35
N GLU A 123 -4.97 5.82 -13.00
CA GLU A 123 -5.19 7.03 -13.80
C GLU A 123 -3.91 7.84 -13.96
N SER A 124 -3.17 8.05 -12.88
CA SER A 124 -1.93 8.83 -12.92
C SER A 124 -0.84 8.16 -13.75
N ARG A 125 -0.96 6.87 -14.02
CA ARG A 125 -0.08 6.15 -14.92
C ARG A 125 -0.57 6.15 -16.38
N GLY A 126 -1.68 6.82 -16.67
CA GLY A 126 -2.25 6.86 -18.00
C GLY A 126 -3.05 5.62 -18.39
N ILE A 127 -3.42 4.81 -17.41
CA ILE A 127 -4.29 3.66 -17.62
C ILE A 127 -5.73 4.13 -17.49
N LEU A 128 -6.48 4.07 -18.58
CA LEU A 128 -7.88 4.44 -18.59
C LEU A 128 -8.75 3.24 -18.25
N LEU A 129 -9.43 3.32 -17.12
CA LEU A 129 -10.42 2.34 -16.71
C LEU A 129 -11.82 2.95 -16.90
N THR A 130 -12.69 2.23 -17.56
CA THR A 130 -14.10 2.60 -17.64
C THR A 130 -14.85 2.05 -16.43
N ALA A 131 -16.02 2.61 -16.12
CA ALA A 131 -16.83 2.13 -15.01
C ALA A 131 -17.23 0.65 -15.17
N SER A 132 -17.36 0.17 -16.38
CA SER A 132 -17.72 -1.22 -16.66
C SER A 132 -16.58 -2.21 -16.39
N GLU A 133 -15.36 -1.75 -16.29
CA GLU A 133 -14.19 -2.58 -16.01
C GLU A 133 -13.96 -2.77 -14.50
N ARG A 134 -14.70 -2.05 -13.70
CA ARG A 134 -14.58 -2.07 -12.24
C ARG A 134 -15.72 -2.81 -11.59
#